data_fc393f8571e3b140e52f5b6cc49a645c
#
_entry.id   fc393f8571e3b140e52f5b6cc49a645c
#
_cell.length_a   1.000
_cell.length_b   1.000
_cell.length_c   1.000
_cell.angle_alpha   90.00
_cell.angle_beta   90.00
_cell.angle_gamma   90.00
#
_symmetry.space_group_name_H-M   'P 1'
#
loop_
_entity.id
_entity.type
_entity.pdbx_description
1 polymer ?
#
loop_
_entity_poly.entity_id
_entity_poly.type
_entity_poly.pdbx_seq_one_letter_code
_entity_poly.pdbx_strand_id
1 'polypeptide(L)'
;MAYNTEMMTSTEVSSQAINDNYFDTAYFDKYILTSQRKYIKPVLGVKYYDELLTQIAGASLTGDNTIIVNQFIKPMLAHYVVYEVYSKIHTQLTNQGAMENNTEQSNQANNFEYSQSRDFYINKADFWKKDMIEYIKEAKDDDSTKFPLFDDCETPVQVNKKGIIFY
;
A
#
# COMPACT_ATOMS: atom_id res chain seq x y z
N MET A 1 -4.78 21.86 5.85
CA MET A 1 -5.12 20.42 5.64
C MET A 1 -4.05 19.79 4.76
N ALA A 2 -3.33 18.79 5.29
CA ALA A 2 -2.23 18.12 4.58
C ALA A 2 -2.74 17.07 3.56
N TYR A 3 -3.78 17.38 2.81
CA TYR A 3 -4.52 16.42 1.97
C TYR A 3 -3.67 15.77 0.85
N ASN A 4 -2.58 16.40 0.46
CA ASN A 4 -1.69 15.90 -0.60
C ASN A 4 -0.30 15.50 -0.08
N THR A 5 -0.15 15.31 1.23
CA THR A 5 1.10 14.83 1.81
C THR A 5 1.25 13.34 1.54
N GLU A 6 2.35 12.96 0.93
CA GLU A 6 2.72 11.56 0.72
C GLU A 6 3.49 11.04 1.94
N MET A 7 3.19 9.82 2.34
CA MET A 7 3.86 9.16 3.48
C MET A 7 5.22 8.59 3.11
N MET A 8 5.52 8.49 1.81
CA MET A 8 6.79 8.02 1.29
C MET A 8 7.05 8.56 -0.12
N THR A 9 8.29 8.47 -0.56
CA THR A 9 8.74 8.84 -1.91
C THR A 9 8.77 7.64 -2.85
N SER A 10 8.80 7.87 -4.16
CA SER A 10 8.96 6.83 -5.18
C SER A 10 10.28 6.05 -5.05
N THR A 11 11.34 6.71 -4.62
CA THR A 11 12.62 6.06 -4.31
C THR A 11 12.49 5.09 -3.13
N GLU A 12 11.75 5.48 -2.09
CA GLU A 12 11.46 4.58 -0.97
C GLU A 12 10.59 3.40 -1.38
N VAL A 13 9.61 3.59 -2.29
CA VAL A 13 8.82 2.48 -2.86
C VAL A 13 9.74 1.45 -3.51
N SER A 14 10.64 1.91 -4.39
CA SER A 14 11.59 1.04 -5.07
C SER A 14 12.47 0.27 -4.08
N SER A 15 13.04 0.95 -3.09
CA SER A 15 13.92 0.33 -2.10
C SER A 15 13.23 -0.67 -1.19
N GLN A 16 11.95 -0.46 -0.88
CA GLN A 16 11.17 -1.32 0.05
C GLN A 16 10.55 -2.54 -0.62
N ALA A 17 10.12 -2.42 -1.88
CA ALA A 17 9.31 -3.45 -2.52
C ALA A 17 10.02 -4.18 -3.68
N ILE A 18 10.90 -3.52 -4.43
CA ILE A 18 11.48 -4.10 -5.64
C ILE A 18 12.97 -4.40 -5.47
N ASN A 19 13.68 -3.56 -4.72
CA ASN A 19 15.14 -3.65 -4.51
C ASN A 19 15.94 -3.74 -5.84
N ASP A 20 15.42 -3.13 -6.91
CA ASP A 20 16.02 -3.10 -8.24
C ASP A 20 16.26 -1.66 -8.68
N ASN A 21 17.51 -1.33 -9.00
CA ASN A 21 17.93 0.01 -9.42
C ASN A 21 17.60 0.33 -10.88
N TYR A 22 17.08 -0.62 -11.63
CA TYR A 22 16.76 -0.46 -13.07
C TYR A 22 15.33 -0.03 -13.33
N PHE A 23 14.49 0.04 -12.29
CA PHE A 23 13.10 0.42 -12.45
C PHE A 23 12.94 1.95 -12.41
N ASP A 24 12.24 2.51 -13.41
CA ASP A 24 11.92 3.95 -13.42
C ASP A 24 10.92 4.29 -12.31
N THR A 25 11.42 4.95 -11.27
CA THR A 25 10.64 5.34 -10.09
C THR A 25 9.51 6.32 -10.41
N ALA A 26 9.55 7.03 -11.54
CA ALA A 26 8.50 7.95 -11.97
C ALA A 26 7.13 7.27 -12.18
N TYR A 27 7.12 5.95 -12.41
CA TYR A 27 5.87 5.20 -12.47
C TYR A 27 5.13 5.18 -11.13
N PHE A 28 5.83 5.25 -10.00
CA PHE A 28 5.23 5.17 -8.67
C PHE A 28 4.56 6.47 -8.24
N ASP A 29 5.08 7.63 -8.64
CA ASP A 29 4.63 8.95 -8.19
C ASP A 29 3.10 9.12 -8.30
N LYS A 30 2.53 8.64 -9.40
CA LYS A 30 1.08 8.76 -9.67
C LYS A 30 0.21 7.85 -8.77
N TYR A 31 0.81 6.83 -8.18
CA TYR A 31 0.07 5.80 -7.44
C TYR A 31 0.24 5.88 -5.94
N ILE A 32 1.27 6.58 -5.42
CA ILE A 32 1.54 6.69 -3.99
C ILE A 32 0.32 7.24 -3.25
N LEU A 33 -0.13 8.44 -3.62
CA LEU A 33 -1.25 9.10 -2.94
C LEU A 33 -2.56 8.32 -3.08
N THR A 34 -2.79 7.72 -4.24
CA THR A 34 -4.00 6.91 -4.49
C THR A 34 -4.00 5.64 -3.65
N SER A 35 -2.88 4.90 -3.63
CA SER A 35 -2.71 3.69 -2.82
C SER A 35 -2.80 3.99 -1.33
N GLN A 36 -2.18 5.08 -0.88
CA GLN A 36 -2.25 5.57 0.49
C GLN A 36 -3.71 5.80 0.94
N ARG A 37 -4.51 6.46 0.12
CA ARG A 37 -5.93 6.70 0.42
C ARG A 37 -6.79 5.45 0.33
N LYS A 38 -6.48 4.56 -0.61
CA LYS A 38 -7.25 3.34 -0.86
C LYS A 38 -7.01 2.27 0.20
N TYR A 39 -5.75 2.11 0.64
CA TYR A 39 -5.34 1.00 1.47
C TYR A 39 -4.98 1.38 2.90
N ILE A 40 -4.29 2.53 3.10
CA ILE A 40 -3.81 2.92 4.43
C ILE A 40 -4.91 3.63 5.23
N LYS A 41 -5.61 4.59 4.61
CA LYS A 41 -6.64 5.36 5.28
C LYS A 41 -7.77 4.51 5.90
N PRO A 42 -8.31 3.47 5.23
CA PRO A 42 -9.34 2.62 5.84
C PRO A 42 -8.84 1.80 7.04
N VAL A 43 -7.57 1.42 7.05
CA VAL A 43 -6.97 0.64 8.13
C VAL A 43 -6.72 1.48 9.38
N LEU A 44 -6.25 2.69 9.20
CA LEU A 44 -5.95 3.61 10.31
C LEU A 44 -7.18 4.33 10.86
N GLY A 45 -8.25 4.41 10.06
CA GLY A 45 -9.35 5.34 10.32
C GLY A 45 -8.98 6.79 9.96
N VAL A 46 -10.01 7.62 9.77
CA VAL A 46 -9.83 8.99 9.26
C VAL A 46 -9.00 9.85 10.21
N LYS A 47 -9.30 9.79 11.51
CA LYS A 47 -8.67 10.66 12.52
C LYS A 47 -7.18 10.38 12.66
N TYR A 48 -6.81 9.11 12.78
CA TYR A 48 -5.41 8.74 12.95
C TYR A 48 -4.61 8.97 11.67
N TYR A 49 -5.20 8.65 10.52
CA TYR A 49 -4.61 8.94 9.21
C TYR A 49 -4.31 10.45 9.02
N ASP A 50 -5.29 11.33 9.31
CA ASP A 50 -5.12 12.77 9.15
C ASP A 50 -4.09 13.35 10.14
N GLU A 51 -4.01 12.80 11.36
CA GLU A 51 -2.98 13.14 12.35
C GLU A 51 -1.58 12.78 11.83
N LEU A 52 -1.38 11.57 11.32
CA LEU A 52 -0.09 11.15 10.76
C LEU A 52 0.33 12.05 9.59
N LEU A 53 -0.59 12.41 8.69
CA LEU A 53 -0.28 13.33 7.60
C LEU A 53 0.12 14.72 8.10
N THR A 54 -0.52 15.19 9.17
CA THR A 54 -0.19 16.49 9.78
C THR A 54 1.20 16.45 10.38
N GLN A 55 1.55 15.39 11.12
CA GLN A 55 2.86 15.21 11.70
C GLN A 55 3.97 15.05 10.64
N ILE A 56 3.71 14.33 9.56
CA ILE A 56 4.65 14.16 8.45
C ILE A 56 4.89 15.51 7.77
N ALA A 57 3.82 16.27 7.44
CA ALA A 57 3.94 17.59 6.82
C ALA A 57 4.69 18.60 7.70
N GLY A 58 4.55 18.49 9.03
CA GLY A 58 5.23 19.30 10.01
C GLY A 58 6.62 18.81 10.43
N ALA A 59 7.10 17.69 9.88
CA ALA A 59 8.33 16.99 10.30
C ALA A 59 8.37 16.75 11.83
N SER A 60 7.22 16.42 12.43
CA SER A 60 7.01 16.34 13.88
C SER A 60 6.44 14.98 14.32
N LEU A 61 6.83 13.88 13.65
CA LEU A 61 6.41 12.54 14.06
C LEU A 61 6.84 12.26 15.49
N THR A 62 5.88 11.80 16.31
CA THR A 62 6.18 11.31 17.67
C THR A 62 6.91 9.98 17.63
N GLY A 63 7.54 9.55 18.74
CA GLY A 63 8.30 8.30 18.79
C GLY A 63 7.50 7.09 18.33
N ASP A 64 6.30 6.89 18.87
CA ASP A 64 5.42 5.76 18.49
C ASP A 64 4.93 5.87 17.03
N ASN A 65 4.56 7.07 16.58
CA ASN A 65 4.15 7.29 15.20
C ASN A 65 5.30 7.12 14.21
N THR A 66 6.54 7.42 14.62
CA THR A 66 7.74 7.16 13.81
C THR A 66 7.90 5.66 13.56
N ILE A 67 7.66 4.83 14.57
CA ILE A 67 7.71 3.37 14.44
C ILE A 67 6.62 2.91 13.47
N ILE A 68 5.37 3.33 13.67
CA ILE A 68 4.25 2.95 12.82
C ILE A 68 4.50 3.33 11.35
N VAL A 69 4.95 4.56 11.10
CA VAL A 69 5.18 5.03 9.72
C VAL A 69 6.33 4.29 9.07
N ASN A 70 7.50 4.19 9.73
CA ASN A 70 8.70 3.69 9.08
C ASN A 70 8.76 2.16 9.04
N GLN A 71 8.28 1.46 10.07
CA GLN A 71 8.41 0.01 10.16
C GLN A 71 7.22 -0.75 9.56
N PHE A 72 6.03 -0.12 9.50
CA PHE A 72 4.82 -0.81 9.03
C PHE A 72 4.18 -0.12 7.82
N ILE A 73 3.88 1.19 7.90
CA ILE A 73 3.15 1.87 6.82
C ILE A 73 3.98 1.94 5.54
N LYS A 74 5.25 2.32 5.62
CA LYS A 74 6.10 2.43 4.42
C LYS A 74 6.27 1.08 3.69
N PRO A 75 6.66 -0.02 4.35
CA PRO A 75 6.70 -1.33 3.69
C PRO A 75 5.34 -1.76 3.12
N MET A 76 4.26 -1.59 3.89
CA MET A 76 2.90 -1.90 3.46
C MET A 76 2.50 -1.09 2.23
N LEU A 77 2.67 0.22 2.27
CA LEU A 77 2.32 1.14 1.18
C LEU A 77 3.15 0.86 -0.07
N ALA A 78 4.46 0.59 0.07
CA ALA A 78 5.34 0.26 -1.04
C ALA A 78 4.81 -0.94 -1.83
N HIS A 79 4.43 -2.01 -1.16
CA HIS A 79 3.89 -3.21 -1.81
C HIS A 79 2.51 -2.94 -2.46
N TYR A 80 1.63 -2.13 -1.85
CA TYR A 80 0.38 -1.74 -2.48
C TYR A 80 0.59 -0.85 -3.72
N VAL A 81 1.57 0.06 -3.69
CA VAL A 81 1.92 0.89 -4.85
C VAL A 81 2.39 0.01 -6.00
N VAL A 82 3.30 -0.92 -5.76
CA VAL A 82 3.77 -1.85 -6.79
C VAL A 82 2.63 -2.71 -7.32
N TYR A 83 1.76 -3.22 -6.46
CA TYR A 83 0.56 -3.96 -6.87
C TYR A 83 -0.34 -3.18 -7.84
N GLU A 84 -0.57 -1.88 -7.58
CA GLU A 84 -1.38 -1.01 -8.46
C GLU A 84 -0.67 -0.71 -9.78
N VAL A 85 0.64 -0.50 -9.74
CA VAL A 85 1.44 -0.19 -10.93
C VAL A 85 1.66 -1.43 -11.80
N TYR A 86 1.69 -2.63 -11.20
CA TYR A 86 2.07 -3.87 -11.87
C TYR A 86 1.28 -4.12 -13.16
N SER A 87 -0.04 -3.86 -13.13
CA SER A 87 -0.90 -3.98 -14.31
C SER A 87 -0.56 -2.99 -15.43
N LYS A 88 0.02 -1.83 -15.08
CA LYS A 88 0.41 -0.80 -16.04
C LYS A 88 1.79 -1.04 -16.65
N ILE A 89 2.68 -1.67 -15.89
CA ILE A 89 4.00 -2.09 -16.40
C ILE A 89 3.82 -3.14 -17.49
N HIS A 90 2.88 -4.07 -17.29
CA HIS A 90 2.62 -5.15 -18.25
C HIS A 90 1.84 -4.68 -19.48
N THR A 91 0.94 -3.71 -19.33
CA THR A 91 0.06 -3.23 -20.41
C THR A 91 0.30 -1.75 -20.67
N GLN A 92 0.77 -1.40 -21.87
CA GLN A 92 0.84 0.00 -22.29
C GLN A 92 -0.42 0.40 -23.05
N LEU A 93 -1.06 1.49 -22.60
CA LEU A 93 -2.15 2.14 -23.33
C LEU A 93 -1.54 3.04 -24.41
N THR A 94 -1.68 2.65 -25.67
CA THR A 94 -1.28 3.44 -26.83
C THR A 94 -2.51 4.03 -27.52
N ASN A 95 -2.32 4.95 -28.45
CA ASN A 95 -3.39 5.48 -29.31
C ASN A 95 -4.06 4.41 -30.19
N GLN A 96 -3.46 3.22 -30.28
CA GLN A 96 -3.99 2.06 -31.03
C GLN A 96 -4.71 1.04 -30.11
N GLY A 97 -4.82 1.31 -28.79
CA GLY A 97 -5.41 0.41 -27.81
C GLY A 97 -4.42 -0.08 -26.76
N ALA A 98 -4.82 -1.06 -25.96
CA ALA A 98 -3.96 -1.68 -24.98
C ALA A 98 -3.00 -2.67 -25.68
N MET A 99 -1.71 -2.43 -25.54
CA MET A 99 -0.64 -3.28 -26.09
C MET A 99 0.12 -3.94 -24.95
N GLU A 100 0.39 -5.23 -25.07
CA GLU A 100 1.33 -5.91 -24.19
C GLU A 100 2.77 -5.48 -24.53
N ASN A 101 3.58 -5.31 -23.49
CA ASN A 101 4.98 -4.85 -23.65
C ASN A 101 5.83 -6.07 -24.05
N ASN A 102 5.80 -6.41 -25.35
CA ASN A 102 6.61 -7.47 -25.93
C ASN A 102 7.85 -6.85 -26.57
N THR A 103 9.00 -7.05 -25.95
CA THR A 103 10.29 -6.85 -26.64
C THR A 103 10.68 -8.16 -27.33
N GLU A 104 11.26 -8.09 -28.53
CA GLU A 104 11.66 -9.26 -29.32
C GLU A 104 12.62 -10.23 -28.60
N GLN A 105 13.11 -9.86 -27.42
CA GLN A 105 14.06 -10.63 -26.61
C GLN A 105 13.50 -11.12 -25.27
N SER A 106 12.26 -10.76 -24.88
CA SER A 106 11.64 -11.23 -23.64
C SER A 106 10.59 -12.28 -23.95
N ASN A 107 10.73 -13.47 -23.39
CA ASN A 107 9.65 -14.45 -23.35
C ASN A 107 8.46 -13.81 -22.62
N GLN A 108 7.27 -13.90 -23.22
CA GLN A 108 6.03 -13.47 -22.54
C GLN A 108 5.91 -14.23 -21.21
N ALA A 109 5.90 -13.48 -20.11
CA ALA A 109 5.37 -14.03 -18.88
C ALA A 109 3.91 -14.44 -19.16
N ASN A 110 3.58 -15.70 -18.96
CA ASN A 110 2.22 -16.15 -19.18
C ASN A 110 1.29 -15.48 -18.15
N ASN A 111 0.00 -15.44 -18.42
CA ASN A 111 -0.99 -14.83 -17.53
C ASN A 111 -0.96 -15.39 -16.10
N PHE A 112 -0.47 -16.60 -15.92
CA PHE A 112 -0.32 -17.24 -14.64
C PHE A 112 0.85 -16.65 -13.84
N GLU A 113 2.02 -16.49 -14.45
CA GLU A 113 3.20 -15.86 -13.82
C GLU A 113 2.93 -14.40 -13.46
N TYR A 114 2.22 -13.69 -14.34
CA TYR A 114 1.77 -12.33 -14.06
C TYR A 114 0.86 -12.26 -12.83
N SER A 115 -0.14 -13.15 -12.75
CA SER A 115 -1.06 -13.22 -11.63
C SER A 115 -0.33 -13.55 -10.32
N GLN A 116 0.56 -14.54 -10.35
CA GLN A 116 1.36 -14.93 -9.19
C GLN A 116 2.23 -13.78 -8.68
N SER A 117 2.91 -13.07 -9.58
CA SER A 117 3.76 -11.94 -9.20
C SER A 117 2.93 -10.80 -8.59
N ARG A 118 1.77 -10.51 -9.15
CA ARG A 118 0.86 -9.50 -8.63
C ARG A 118 0.31 -9.89 -7.25
N ASP A 119 -0.08 -11.16 -7.08
CA ASP A 119 -0.59 -11.69 -5.82
C ASP A 119 0.50 -11.70 -4.72
N PHE A 120 1.76 -11.86 -5.09
CA PHE A 120 2.87 -11.72 -4.16
C PHE A 120 2.88 -10.35 -3.48
N TYR A 121 2.73 -9.26 -4.24
CA TYR A 121 2.77 -7.90 -3.67
C TYR A 121 1.59 -7.63 -2.75
N ILE A 122 0.37 -8.02 -3.13
CA ILE A 122 -0.79 -7.81 -2.24
C ILE A 122 -0.71 -8.65 -0.97
N ASN A 123 -0.23 -9.90 -1.05
CA ASN A 123 -0.04 -10.75 0.12
C ASN A 123 1.02 -10.19 1.07
N LYS A 124 2.10 -9.62 0.53
CA LYS A 124 3.13 -8.94 1.34
C LYS A 124 2.58 -7.68 2.02
N ALA A 125 1.80 -6.87 1.30
CA ALA A 125 1.16 -5.71 1.88
C ALA A 125 0.18 -6.09 3.01
N ASP A 126 -0.63 -7.14 2.80
CA ASP A 126 -1.57 -7.64 3.80
C ASP A 126 -0.87 -8.26 5.03
N PHE A 127 0.31 -8.83 4.85
CA PHE A 127 1.17 -9.24 5.96
C PHE A 127 1.55 -8.04 6.84
N TRP A 128 2.11 -6.98 6.25
CA TRP A 128 2.48 -5.77 6.99
C TRP A 128 1.28 -5.09 7.65
N LYS A 129 0.12 -5.14 7.00
CA LYS A 129 -1.14 -4.63 7.59
C LYS A 129 -1.51 -5.37 8.87
N LYS A 130 -1.46 -6.69 8.85
CA LYS A 130 -1.78 -7.52 10.02
C LYS A 130 -0.79 -7.27 11.16
N ASP A 131 0.49 -7.28 10.83
CA ASP A 131 1.58 -7.05 11.77
C ASP A 131 1.46 -5.67 12.45
N MET A 132 1.14 -4.62 11.69
CA MET A 132 0.87 -3.28 12.24
C MET A 132 -0.31 -3.27 13.23
N ILE A 133 -1.43 -3.90 12.85
CA ILE A 133 -2.62 -3.95 13.70
C ILE A 133 -2.32 -4.70 15.00
N GLU A 134 -1.60 -5.81 14.91
CA GLU A 134 -1.17 -6.61 16.05
C GLU A 134 -0.26 -5.80 16.98
N TYR A 135 0.75 -5.12 16.44
CA TYR A 135 1.62 -4.22 17.19
C TYR A 135 0.83 -3.11 17.93
N ILE A 136 -0.13 -2.46 17.25
CA ILE A 136 -0.94 -1.40 17.88
C ILE A 136 -1.80 -1.98 19.02
N LYS A 137 -2.37 -3.18 18.84
CA LYS A 137 -3.19 -3.84 19.86
C LYS A 137 -2.35 -4.18 21.10
N GLU A 138 -1.22 -4.83 20.90
CA GLU A 138 -0.28 -5.15 21.98
C GLU A 138 0.17 -3.89 22.73
N ALA A 139 0.52 -2.83 22.02
CA ALA A 139 0.93 -1.59 22.62
C ALA A 139 -0.20 -0.90 23.43
N LYS A 140 -1.47 -1.05 23.00
CA LYS A 140 -2.65 -0.54 23.74
C LYS A 140 -2.98 -1.41 24.95
N ASP A 141 -2.72 -2.71 24.88
CA ASP A 141 -2.91 -3.62 26.01
C ASP A 141 -1.88 -3.33 27.13
N ASP A 142 -0.64 -2.99 26.74
CA ASP A 142 0.41 -2.58 27.68
C ASP A 142 0.17 -1.17 28.26
N ASP A 143 -0.28 -0.23 27.44
CA ASP A 143 -0.56 1.15 27.81
C ASP A 143 -1.75 1.68 26.98
N SER A 144 -2.92 1.77 27.61
CA SER A 144 -4.17 2.23 26.99
C SER A 144 -4.13 3.69 26.49
N THR A 145 -3.10 4.45 26.83
CA THR A 145 -2.93 5.83 26.34
C THR A 145 -2.22 5.89 24.98
N LYS A 146 -1.62 4.78 24.52
CA LYS A 146 -0.98 4.70 23.22
C LYS A 146 -1.99 4.65 22.10
N PHE A 147 -1.65 5.27 20.99
CA PHE A 147 -2.47 5.32 19.76
C PHE A 147 -3.94 5.69 20.00
N PRO A 148 -4.24 6.81 20.72
CA PRO A 148 -5.61 7.13 21.17
C PRO A 148 -6.57 7.41 20.00
N LEU A 149 -6.04 7.75 18.81
CA LEU A 149 -6.84 8.02 17.62
C LEU A 149 -7.04 6.78 16.73
N PHE A 150 -6.34 5.69 17.05
CA PHE A 150 -6.57 4.44 16.34
C PHE A 150 -7.83 3.79 16.90
N ASP A 151 -8.92 3.94 16.17
CA ASP A 151 -10.12 3.15 16.40
C ASP A 151 -9.87 1.79 15.75
N ASP A 152 -10.05 0.71 16.50
CA ASP A 152 -10.09 -0.64 15.94
C ASP A 152 -11.35 -0.73 15.05
N CYS A 153 -11.28 -0.04 13.93
CA CYS A 153 -12.26 -0.22 12.88
C CYS A 153 -12.13 -1.68 12.48
N GLU A 154 -12.93 -2.52 13.10
CA GLU A 154 -13.09 -3.91 12.71
C GLU A 154 -12.98 -3.98 11.20
N THR A 155 -12.07 -4.81 10.76
CA THR A 155 -11.84 -5.19 9.37
C THR A 155 -13.05 -4.86 8.51
N PRO A 156 -12.88 -4.06 7.44
CA PRO A 156 -13.98 -3.79 6.55
C PRO A 156 -14.65 -5.11 6.25
N VAL A 157 -15.94 -5.15 6.48
CA VAL A 157 -16.83 -6.27 6.25
C VAL A 157 -16.24 -7.15 5.16
N GLN A 158 -15.84 -8.37 5.53
CA GLN A 158 -15.58 -9.37 4.51
C GLN A 158 -16.82 -9.36 3.64
N VAL A 159 -16.68 -8.92 2.41
CA VAL A 159 -17.72 -9.11 1.42
C VAL A 159 -17.82 -10.62 1.31
N ASN A 160 -18.70 -11.19 2.12
CA ASN A 160 -19.09 -12.57 1.97
C ASN A 160 -19.48 -12.70 0.51
N LYS A 161 -18.70 -13.41 -0.26
CA LYS A 161 -19.11 -13.97 -1.55
C LYS A 161 -20.20 -14.99 -1.24
N LYS A 162 -21.36 -14.51 -0.78
CA LYS A 162 -22.58 -15.29 -0.82
C LYS A 162 -22.90 -15.43 -2.29
N GLY A 163 -22.68 -16.62 -2.81
CA GLY A 163 -23.08 -16.97 -4.14
C GLY A 163 -24.54 -16.55 -4.33
N ILE A 164 -24.83 -15.95 -5.47
CA ILE A 164 -26.18 -15.66 -5.90
C ILE A 164 -26.91 -17.01 -5.96
N ILE A 165 -27.83 -17.21 -5.02
CA ILE A 165 -28.74 -18.36 -5.11
C ILE A 165 -29.84 -17.94 -6.06
N PHE A 166 -29.83 -18.51 -7.27
CA PHE A 166 -30.96 -18.42 -8.17
C PHE A 166 -32.05 -19.42 -7.67
N TYR A 167 -33.24 -18.91 -7.42
CA TYR A 167 -34.43 -19.70 -7.24
C TYR A 167 -35.07 -19.93 -8.61
#